data_61e3a67a85f93106f66410256bea4ef4
#
_entry.id   61e3a67a85f93106f66410256bea4ef4
#
_cell.length_a   1.000
_cell.length_b   1.000
_cell.length_c   1.000
_cell.angle_alpha   90.00
_cell.angle_beta   90.00
_cell.angle_gamma   90.00
#
_symmetry.space_group_name_H-M   'P 1'
#
loop_
_entity.id
_entity.type
_entity.pdbx_description
1 polymer ?
#
loop_
_entity_poly.entity_id
_entity_poly.type
_entity_poly.pdbx_seq_one_letter_code
_entity_poly.pdbx_strand_id
1 'polypeptide(L)'
;MIILTCKDIEFVAKWHYLCGDFHEMTYEMKKKTIALVAHDNRKPDLIEWAEYNRNTLSHHTLVGTGTTGALIESALNQNRKQSEKPIKVRKLKSGPLGGDQQLGALIAEGAVDMLIFLWDPMQPQPHDVDVKALLRISNLYNVPTACNRTTADYLISSPLLSSATYRPMVNSFSEYVNRRIDV
;
A
#
# COMPACT_ATOMS: atom_id res chain seq x y z
N MET A 1 -15.83 13.46 -9.99
CA MET A 1 -15.34 14.53 -10.88
C MET A 1 -15.51 15.84 -10.13
N ILE A 2 -14.49 16.30 -9.41
CA ILE A 2 -14.52 17.59 -8.73
C ILE A 2 -14.20 18.63 -9.79
N ILE A 3 -15.18 19.44 -10.13
CA ILE A 3 -15.00 20.59 -11.04
C ILE A 3 -14.47 21.72 -10.15
N LEU A 4 -13.16 22.00 -10.25
CA LEU A 4 -12.58 23.21 -9.67
C LEU A 4 -13.17 24.41 -10.40
N THR A 5 -13.77 25.35 -9.66
CA THR A 5 -14.34 26.58 -10.23
C THR A 5 -13.23 27.60 -10.47
N CYS A 6 -13.49 28.60 -11.37
CA CYS A 6 -12.55 29.70 -11.63
C CYS A 6 -12.12 30.46 -10.37
N LYS A 7 -12.89 30.43 -9.30
CA LYS A 7 -12.54 31.09 -8.01
C LYS A 7 -11.43 30.35 -7.26
N ASP A 8 -11.33 29.03 -7.43
CA ASP A 8 -10.27 28.23 -6.80
C ASP A 8 -8.92 28.49 -7.45
N ILE A 9 -8.93 28.81 -8.74
CA ILE A 9 -7.72 29.17 -9.51
C ILE A 9 -7.22 30.56 -9.13
N GLU A 10 -8.11 31.53 -8.89
CA GLU A 10 -7.72 32.87 -8.44
C GLU A 10 -7.15 32.88 -7.02
N PHE A 11 -7.64 32.03 -6.14
CA PHE A 11 -7.11 31.88 -4.79
C PHE A 11 -5.67 31.35 -4.80
N VAL A 12 -5.37 30.34 -5.62
CA VAL A 12 -4.01 29.80 -5.81
C VAL A 12 -3.08 30.84 -6.45
N ALA A 13 -3.56 31.60 -7.45
CA ALA A 13 -2.78 32.65 -8.10
C ALA A 13 -2.44 33.83 -7.15
N LYS A 14 -3.33 34.15 -6.22
CA LYS A 14 -3.11 35.23 -5.25
C LYS A 14 -2.07 34.89 -4.18
N TRP A 15 -1.90 33.58 -3.87
CA TRP A 15 -0.81 33.08 -3.01
C TRP A 15 0.56 33.14 -3.70
N HIS A 16 0.61 33.04 -5.02
CA HIS A 16 1.85 33.15 -5.80
C HIS A 16 2.47 34.56 -5.75
N TYR A 17 1.64 35.60 -5.55
CA TYR A 17 2.11 37.00 -5.55
C TYR A 17 2.68 37.45 -4.19
N LEU A 18 2.48 36.68 -3.12
CA LEU A 18 2.86 37.05 -1.75
C LEU A 18 4.10 36.36 -1.23
N CYS A 19 4.58 35.30 -1.90
CA CYS A 19 5.82 34.59 -1.56
C CYS A 19 6.79 34.76 -2.74
N GLY A 20 7.67 35.75 -2.66
CA GLY A 20 8.85 35.80 -3.54
C GLY A 20 9.70 34.54 -3.37
N ASP A 21 10.26 34.09 -4.52
CA ASP A 21 11.16 32.93 -4.64
C ASP A 21 10.51 31.56 -4.38
N PHE A 22 9.65 31.14 -5.31
CA PHE A 22 9.35 29.73 -5.51
C PHE A 22 10.60 29.06 -6.10
N HIS A 23 11.48 28.56 -5.23
CA HIS A 23 12.30 27.42 -5.60
C HIS A 23 11.32 26.33 -6.03
N GLU A 24 11.47 25.83 -7.24
CA GLU A 24 10.80 24.64 -7.74
C GLU A 24 11.08 23.52 -6.73
N MET A 25 10.23 23.39 -5.71
CA MET A 25 10.25 22.24 -4.82
C MET A 25 9.82 21.07 -5.68
N THR A 26 10.80 20.43 -6.32
CA THR A 26 10.63 19.08 -6.86
C THR A 26 10.17 18.23 -5.69
N TYR A 27 8.86 17.98 -5.64
CA TYR A 27 8.25 17.12 -4.63
C TYR A 27 8.69 15.69 -4.93
N GLU A 28 9.85 15.33 -4.40
CA GLU A 28 10.39 13.98 -4.57
C GLU A 28 9.49 13.02 -3.78
N MET A 29 8.54 12.42 -4.48
CA MET A 29 7.63 11.44 -3.89
C MET A 29 8.46 10.26 -3.36
N LYS A 30 8.44 10.06 -2.06
CA LYS A 30 9.12 8.90 -1.48
C LYS A 30 8.46 7.62 -1.97
N LYS A 31 9.23 6.78 -2.65
CA LYS A 31 8.79 5.46 -3.08
C LYS A 31 8.44 4.61 -1.86
N LYS A 32 7.20 4.10 -1.81
CA LYS A 32 6.67 3.24 -0.76
C LYS A 32 6.59 1.80 -1.25
N THR A 33 6.60 0.85 -0.32
CA THR A 33 6.30 -0.56 -0.61
C THR A 33 4.86 -0.85 -0.23
N ILE A 34 4.04 -1.19 -1.23
CA ILE A 34 2.62 -1.50 -1.08
C ILE A 34 2.43 -3.00 -1.29
N ALA A 35 1.92 -3.68 -0.28
CA ALA A 35 1.57 -5.09 -0.37
C ALA A 35 0.11 -5.25 -0.83
N LEU A 36 -0.11 -6.12 -1.82
CA LEU A 36 -1.40 -6.37 -2.45
C LEU A 36 -1.77 -7.84 -2.29
N VAL A 37 -2.79 -8.10 -1.50
CA VAL A 37 -3.24 -9.45 -1.13
C VAL A 37 -4.75 -9.54 -1.29
N ALA A 38 -5.24 -10.66 -1.78
CA ALA A 38 -6.67 -10.95 -1.82
C ALA A 38 -6.95 -12.45 -1.73
N HIS A 39 -8.04 -12.81 -1.07
CA HIS A 39 -8.64 -14.14 -1.21
C HIS A 39 -9.18 -14.37 -2.61
N ASP A 40 -9.38 -15.63 -3.00
CA ASP A 40 -9.72 -15.98 -4.39
C ASP A 40 -10.94 -15.23 -4.91
N ASN A 41 -12.01 -15.16 -4.14
CA ASN A 41 -13.24 -14.46 -4.52
C ASN A 41 -13.08 -12.93 -4.57
N ARG A 42 -12.03 -12.39 -3.98
CA ARG A 42 -11.75 -10.93 -3.93
C ARG A 42 -10.66 -10.49 -4.90
N LYS A 43 -10.03 -11.43 -5.61
CA LYS A 43 -9.02 -11.08 -6.62
C LYS A 43 -9.56 -10.19 -7.73
N PRO A 44 -10.76 -10.43 -8.30
CA PRO A 44 -11.32 -9.53 -9.31
C PRO A 44 -11.45 -8.09 -8.81
N ASP A 45 -11.94 -7.90 -7.56
CA ASP A 45 -12.09 -6.58 -6.95
C ASP A 45 -10.74 -5.87 -6.80
N LEU A 46 -9.70 -6.61 -6.37
CA LEU A 46 -8.36 -6.06 -6.20
C LEU A 46 -7.68 -5.74 -7.54
N ILE A 47 -7.90 -6.56 -8.56
CA ILE A 47 -7.35 -6.34 -9.91
C ILE A 47 -7.95 -5.06 -10.49
N GLU A 48 -9.28 -4.93 -10.50
CA GLU A 48 -9.97 -3.72 -10.97
C GLU A 48 -9.53 -2.47 -10.22
N TRP A 49 -9.39 -2.59 -8.89
CA TRP A 49 -8.89 -1.50 -8.05
C TRP A 49 -7.44 -1.11 -8.42
N ALA A 50 -6.59 -2.09 -8.67
CA ALA A 50 -5.20 -1.86 -9.04
C ALA A 50 -5.09 -1.21 -10.44
N GLU A 51 -5.90 -1.62 -11.40
CA GLU A 51 -5.97 -1.02 -12.73
C GLU A 51 -6.40 0.45 -12.66
N TYR A 52 -7.45 0.74 -11.89
CA TYR A 52 -7.92 2.11 -11.68
C TYR A 52 -6.83 3.00 -11.07
N ASN A 53 -6.07 2.47 -10.12
CA ASN A 53 -4.99 3.17 -9.42
C ASN A 53 -3.61 2.97 -10.06
N ARG A 54 -3.53 2.46 -11.29
CA ARG A 54 -2.30 2.10 -12.00
C ARG A 54 -1.25 3.22 -11.97
N ASN A 55 -1.69 4.44 -12.22
CA ASN A 55 -0.78 5.59 -12.28
C ASN A 55 -0.09 5.80 -10.91
N THR A 56 -0.83 5.83 -9.82
CA THR A 56 -0.27 5.97 -8.47
C THR A 56 0.63 4.78 -8.11
N LEU A 57 0.15 3.56 -8.35
CA LEU A 57 0.89 2.33 -8.03
C LEU A 57 2.21 2.23 -8.80
N SER A 58 2.30 2.78 -10.01
CA SER A 58 3.52 2.76 -10.83
C SER A 58 4.71 3.49 -10.19
N HIS A 59 4.46 4.42 -9.28
CA HIS A 59 5.49 5.16 -8.56
C HIS A 59 6.00 4.43 -7.31
N HIS A 60 5.42 3.29 -6.96
CA HIS A 60 5.72 2.55 -5.73
C HIS A 60 6.34 1.17 -6.03
N THR A 61 6.86 0.53 -4.99
CA THR A 61 7.27 -0.88 -5.06
C THR A 61 6.08 -1.73 -4.70
N LEU A 62 5.75 -2.71 -5.53
CA LEU A 62 4.62 -3.59 -5.31
C LEU A 62 5.09 -4.97 -4.88
N VAL A 63 4.41 -5.54 -3.87
CA VAL A 63 4.59 -6.90 -3.37
C VAL A 63 3.23 -7.58 -3.37
N GLY A 64 3.16 -8.84 -3.77
CA GLY A 64 1.89 -9.57 -3.76
C GLY A 64 2.08 -11.05 -3.47
N THR A 65 1.08 -11.69 -2.86
CA THR A 65 1.10 -13.13 -2.62
C THR A 65 0.79 -13.89 -3.92
N GLY A 66 1.54 -14.95 -4.17
CA GLY A 66 1.34 -15.99 -5.18
C GLY A 66 0.67 -15.54 -6.47
N THR A 67 -0.50 -16.10 -6.71
CA THR A 67 -1.31 -15.82 -7.90
C THR A 67 -1.83 -14.38 -7.94
N THR A 68 -2.12 -13.78 -6.78
CA THR A 68 -2.58 -12.37 -6.72
C THR A 68 -1.55 -11.43 -7.32
N GLY A 69 -0.27 -11.56 -6.92
CA GLY A 69 0.81 -10.74 -7.45
C GLY A 69 1.00 -10.91 -8.96
N ALA A 70 0.87 -12.15 -9.47
CA ALA A 70 0.99 -12.43 -10.91
C ALA A 70 -0.17 -11.80 -11.71
N LEU A 71 -1.41 -11.92 -11.22
CA LEU A 71 -2.59 -11.34 -11.87
C LEU A 71 -2.53 -9.81 -11.90
N ILE A 72 -2.15 -9.18 -10.80
CA ILE A 72 -1.99 -7.72 -10.74
C ILE A 72 -0.88 -7.26 -11.68
N GLU A 73 0.28 -7.92 -11.71
CA GLU A 73 1.35 -7.57 -12.64
C GLU A 73 0.89 -7.65 -14.10
N SER A 74 0.13 -8.70 -14.44
CA SER A 74 -0.44 -8.88 -15.79
C SER A 74 -1.41 -7.75 -16.13
N ALA A 75 -2.38 -7.47 -15.25
CA ALA A 75 -3.39 -6.44 -15.45
C ALA A 75 -2.78 -5.03 -15.59
N LEU A 76 -1.86 -4.67 -14.69
CA LEU A 76 -1.18 -3.37 -14.75
C LEU A 76 -0.36 -3.15 -16.02
N ASN A 77 0.03 -4.22 -16.73
CA ASN A 77 0.82 -4.15 -17.96
C ASN A 77 0.01 -4.42 -19.23
N GLN A 78 -1.26 -4.83 -19.13
CA GLN A 78 -2.07 -5.25 -20.28
C GLN A 78 -2.20 -4.16 -21.35
N ASN A 79 -2.45 -2.91 -20.93
CA ASN A 79 -2.63 -1.75 -21.82
C ASN A 79 -1.42 -0.80 -21.79
N ARG A 80 -0.23 -1.32 -21.47
CA ARG A 80 1.00 -0.53 -21.38
C ARG A 80 1.47 -0.07 -22.74
N LYS A 81 1.78 1.22 -22.87
CA LYS A 81 2.45 1.73 -24.08
C LYS A 81 3.89 1.21 -24.13
N GLN A 82 4.40 0.98 -25.33
CA GLN A 82 5.75 0.43 -25.52
C GLN A 82 6.86 1.33 -24.94
N SER A 83 6.62 2.64 -24.84
CA SER A 83 7.52 3.63 -24.24
C SER A 83 7.52 3.63 -22.70
N GLU A 84 6.54 3.03 -22.06
CA GLU A 84 6.42 2.98 -20.61
C GLU A 84 7.21 1.80 -20.03
N LYS A 85 7.85 1.99 -18.88
CA LYS A 85 8.49 0.90 -18.15
C LYS A 85 7.44 -0.08 -17.61
N PRO A 86 7.68 -1.40 -17.68
CA PRO A 86 6.77 -2.36 -17.09
C PRO A 86 6.73 -2.23 -15.56
N ILE A 87 5.51 -2.28 -15.00
CA ILE A 87 5.31 -2.34 -13.57
C ILE A 87 5.60 -3.78 -13.13
N LYS A 88 6.48 -3.94 -12.16
CA LYS A 88 6.86 -5.24 -11.60
C LYS A 88 6.25 -5.40 -10.22
N VAL A 89 5.75 -6.60 -9.93
CA VAL A 89 5.28 -7.01 -8.60
C VAL A 89 6.21 -8.10 -8.07
N ARG A 90 6.81 -7.88 -6.90
CA ARG A 90 7.55 -8.93 -6.19
C ARG A 90 6.54 -9.98 -5.73
N LYS A 91 6.67 -11.19 -6.24
CA LYS A 91 5.76 -12.31 -5.92
C LYS A 91 6.30 -13.09 -4.74
N LEU A 92 5.51 -13.19 -3.69
CA LEU A 92 5.70 -14.08 -2.56
C LEU A 92 5.07 -15.45 -2.88
N LYS A 93 5.17 -16.41 -1.96
CA LYS A 93 4.39 -17.64 -2.06
C LYS A 93 2.87 -17.33 -1.94
N SER A 94 2.02 -18.27 -2.33
CA SER A 94 0.58 -18.18 -2.02
C SER A 94 0.34 -18.27 -0.51
N GLY A 95 -0.77 -17.72 0.00
CA GLY A 95 -1.10 -17.71 1.43
C GLY A 95 -0.92 -19.08 2.07
N PRO A 96 -1.66 -20.15 1.61
CA PRO A 96 -1.55 -21.49 2.17
C PRO A 96 -0.16 -22.14 2.10
N LEU A 97 0.75 -21.58 1.29
CA LEU A 97 2.12 -22.07 1.15
C LEU A 97 3.15 -21.19 1.89
N GLY A 98 2.69 -20.34 2.80
CA GLY A 98 3.55 -19.50 3.62
C GLY A 98 3.76 -18.09 3.06
N GLY A 99 2.92 -17.63 2.13
CA GLY A 99 2.96 -16.26 1.62
C GLY A 99 2.64 -15.22 2.68
N ASP A 100 1.70 -15.54 3.57
CA ASP A 100 1.29 -14.65 4.66
C ASP A 100 2.41 -14.51 5.70
N GLN A 101 3.14 -15.59 5.99
CA GLN A 101 4.32 -15.56 6.87
C GLN A 101 5.46 -14.75 6.25
N GLN A 102 5.71 -14.90 4.94
CA GLN A 102 6.71 -14.09 4.24
C GLN A 102 6.36 -12.60 4.30
N LEU A 103 5.06 -12.26 4.11
CA LEU A 103 4.60 -10.87 4.20
C LEU A 103 4.70 -10.34 5.63
N GLY A 104 4.32 -11.16 6.62
CA GLY A 104 4.47 -10.83 8.04
C GLY A 104 5.92 -10.53 8.44
N ALA A 105 6.88 -11.31 7.92
CA ALA A 105 8.31 -11.06 8.12
C ALA A 105 8.73 -9.71 7.53
N LEU A 106 8.32 -9.41 6.29
CA LEU A 106 8.61 -8.12 5.64
C LEU A 106 8.00 -6.93 6.42
N ILE A 107 6.83 -7.10 7.02
CA ILE A 107 6.22 -6.09 7.88
C ILE A 107 7.06 -5.88 9.15
N ALA A 108 7.48 -6.96 9.79
CA ALA A 108 8.30 -6.91 11.00
C ALA A 108 9.68 -6.28 10.76
N GLU A 109 10.22 -6.43 9.55
CA GLU A 109 11.46 -5.80 9.09
C GLU A 109 11.30 -4.32 8.68
N GLY A 110 10.04 -3.78 8.69
CA GLY A 110 9.76 -2.42 8.23
C GLY A 110 9.89 -2.24 6.72
N ALA A 111 9.83 -3.33 5.95
CA ALA A 111 9.98 -3.34 4.50
C ALA A 111 8.65 -3.12 3.75
N VAL A 112 7.52 -2.97 4.45
CA VAL A 112 6.18 -2.71 3.90
C VAL A 112 5.62 -1.44 4.52
N ASP A 113 5.25 -0.48 3.70
CA ASP A 113 4.68 0.81 4.12
C ASP A 113 3.15 0.80 4.15
N MET A 114 2.49 -0.09 3.42
CA MET A 114 1.03 -0.20 3.32
C MET A 114 0.61 -1.60 2.92
N LEU A 115 -0.47 -2.09 3.51
CA LEU A 115 -1.09 -3.38 3.17
C LEU A 115 -2.52 -3.16 2.65
N ILE A 116 -2.79 -3.60 1.44
CA ILE A 116 -4.14 -3.75 0.90
C ILE A 116 -4.45 -5.24 0.85
N PHE A 117 -5.30 -5.68 1.76
CA PHE A 117 -5.70 -7.08 1.88
C PHE A 117 -7.22 -7.22 1.76
N LEU A 118 -7.71 -7.46 0.55
CA LEU A 118 -9.13 -7.70 0.34
C LEU A 118 -9.50 -9.12 0.80
N TRP A 119 -9.82 -9.20 2.06
CA TRP A 119 -10.22 -10.43 2.73
C TRP A 119 -11.69 -10.76 2.45
N ASP A 120 -11.99 -12.05 2.28
CA ASP A 120 -13.37 -12.55 2.21
C ASP A 120 -13.79 -13.12 3.57
N PRO A 121 -14.62 -12.40 4.35
CA PRO A 121 -15.04 -12.86 5.67
C PRO A 121 -16.11 -13.95 5.64
N MET A 122 -16.70 -14.22 4.48
CA MET A 122 -17.79 -15.19 4.33
C MET A 122 -17.30 -16.58 3.95
N GLN A 123 -16.05 -16.71 3.50
CA GLN A 123 -15.50 -17.99 3.08
C GLN A 123 -14.42 -18.45 4.05
N PRO A 124 -14.63 -19.58 4.76
CA PRO A 124 -13.59 -20.18 5.58
C PRO A 124 -12.36 -20.53 4.74
N GLN A 125 -11.18 -20.18 5.23
CA GLN A 125 -9.92 -20.49 4.60
C GLN A 125 -9.11 -21.46 5.46
N PRO A 126 -8.40 -22.43 4.85
CA PRO A 126 -7.58 -23.38 5.63
C PRO A 126 -6.44 -22.68 6.41
N HIS A 127 -6.14 -21.42 6.09
CA HIS A 127 -5.11 -20.58 6.71
C HIS A 127 -5.66 -19.34 7.42
N ASP A 128 -6.90 -19.37 7.90
CA ASP A 128 -7.51 -18.25 8.66
C ASP A 128 -6.65 -17.78 9.84
N VAL A 129 -5.91 -18.69 10.46
CA VAL A 129 -4.98 -18.38 11.57
C VAL A 129 -3.86 -17.45 11.08
N ASP A 130 -3.33 -17.70 9.88
CA ASP A 130 -2.27 -16.90 9.27
C ASP A 130 -2.78 -15.51 8.88
N VAL A 131 -4.02 -15.43 8.39
CA VAL A 131 -4.70 -14.15 8.12
C VAL A 131 -4.80 -13.30 9.38
N LYS A 132 -5.24 -13.90 10.49
CA LYS A 132 -5.31 -13.22 11.79
C LYS A 132 -3.93 -12.80 12.29
N ALA A 133 -2.93 -13.65 12.11
CA ALA A 133 -1.55 -13.34 12.47
C ALA A 133 -1.00 -12.17 11.63
N LEU A 134 -1.29 -12.14 10.32
CA LEU A 134 -0.89 -11.06 9.43
C LEU A 134 -1.54 -9.73 9.83
N LEU A 135 -2.83 -9.70 10.11
CA LEU A 135 -3.54 -8.50 10.57
C LEU A 135 -3.01 -8.02 11.93
N ARG A 136 -2.73 -8.95 12.86
CA ARG A 136 -2.13 -8.62 14.14
C ARG A 136 -0.76 -7.96 13.99
N ILE A 137 0.12 -8.53 13.15
CA ILE A 137 1.48 -8.00 12.97
C ILE A 137 1.44 -6.62 12.27
N SER A 138 0.55 -6.43 11.30
CA SER A 138 0.35 -5.14 10.63
C SER A 138 -0.06 -4.05 11.62
N ASN A 139 -0.99 -4.36 12.52
CA ASN A 139 -1.41 -3.43 13.56
C ASN A 139 -0.30 -3.15 14.59
N LEU A 140 0.46 -4.18 14.99
CA LEU A 140 1.58 -4.05 15.93
C LEU A 140 2.66 -3.09 15.42
N TYR A 141 2.98 -3.17 14.14
CA TYR A 141 3.97 -2.30 13.48
C TYR A 141 3.37 -1.03 12.88
N ASN A 142 2.11 -0.73 13.20
CA ASN A 142 1.39 0.45 12.73
C ASN A 142 1.43 0.64 11.20
N VAL A 143 1.34 -0.46 10.46
CA VAL A 143 1.25 -0.43 9.00
C VAL A 143 -0.19 -0.11 8.60
N PRO A 144 -0.46 0.96 7.83
CA PRO A 144 -1.77 1.25 7.29
C PRO A 144 -2.31 0.06 6.51
N THR A 145 -3.46 -0.48 6.95
CA THR A 145 -4.02 -1.72 6.43
C THR A 145 -5.47 -1.53 5.99
N ALA A 146 -5.76 -1.83 4.73
CA ALA A 146 -7.12 -1.87 4.19
C ALA A 146 -7.60 -3.30 4.04
N CYS A 147 -8.69 -3.66 4.74
CA CYS A 147 -9.35 -4.96 4.61
C CYS A 147 -10.54 -4.95 3.65
N ASN A 148 -10.85 -3.81 3.06
CA ASN A 148 -11.90 -3.62 2.07
C ASN A 148 -11.54 -2.50 1.09
N ARG A 149 -12.29 -2.43 -0.03
CA ARG A 149 -12.02 -1.49 -1.12
C ARG A 149 -12.13 -0.03 -0.67
N THR A 150 -13.15 0.33 0.09
CA THR A 150 -13.35 1.70 0.55
C THR A 150 -12.18 2.20 1.37
N THR A 151 -11.66 1.39 2.31
CA THR A 151 -10.47 1.76 3.07
C THR A 151 -9.24 1.88 2.17
N ALA A 152 -9.10 1.00 1.17
CA ALA A 152 -8.03 1.10 0.19
C ALA A 152 -8.08 2.41 -0.61
N ASP A 153 -9.29 2.87 -0.98
CA ASP A 153 -9.49 4.15 -1.67
C ASP A 153 -9.04 5.34 -0.82
N TYR A 154 -9.40 5.34 0.48
CA TYR A 154 -8.92 6.38 1.41
C TYR A 154 -7.41 6.37 1.58
N LEU A 155 -6.80 5.19 1.69
CA LEU A 155 -5.36 5.09 1.88
C LEU A 155 -4.58 5.55 0.63
N ILE A 156 -5.00 5.11 -0.57
CA ILE A 156 -4.30 5.45 -1.82
C ILE A 156 -4.46 6.92 -2.20
N SER A 157 -5.58 7.56 -1.81
CA SER A 157 -5.85 8.97 -2.07
C SER A 157 -5.28 9.91 -1.01
N SER A 158 -4.75 9.36 0.09
CA SER A 158 -4.21 10.18 1.18
C SER A 158 -2.99 10.98 0.75
N PRO A 159 -2.92 12.29 1.05
CA PRO A 159 -1.71 13.08 0.83
C PRO A 159 -0.49 12.54 1.60
N LEU A 160 -0.70 11.78 2.68
CA LEU A 160 0.36 11.16 3.46
C LEU A 160 1.11 10.06 2.69
N LEU A 161 0.47 9.44 1.70
CA LEU A 161 1.11 8.44 0.86
C LEU A 161 2.30 9.01 0.09
N SER A 162 2.13 10.19 -0.49
CA SER A 162 3.17 10.88 -1.28
C SER A 162 4.10 11.75 -0.43
N SER A 163 3.82 11.94 0.86
CA SER A 163 4.62 12.78 1.74
C SER A 163 6.04 12.23 1.93
N ALA A 164 7.04 13.04 1.61
CA ALA A 164 8.44 12.71 1.84
C ALA A 164 8.84 12.75 3.33
N THR A 165 8.10 13.51 4.14
CA THR A 165 8.41 13.76 5.56
C THR A 165 7.61 12.90 6.52
N TYR A 166 6.40 12.46 6.12
CA TYR A 166 5.56 11.64 6.99
C TYR A 166 6.20 10.28 7.27
N ARG A 167 6.24 9.93 8.55
CA ARG A 167 6.67 8.61 9.04
C ARG A 167 5.62 8.09 10.01
N PRO A 168 5.08 6.88 9.81
CA PRO A 168 4.26 6.23 10.83
C PRO A 168 5.06 6.09 12.12
N MET A 169 4.39 6.34 13.24
CA MET A 169 5.01 6.17 14.56
C MET A 169 4.93 4.69 14.94
N VAL A 170 6.09 4.03 15.02
CA VAL A 170 6.20 2.63 15.45
C VAL A 170 6.72 2.59 16.87
N ASN A 171 6.11 1.79 17.74
CA ASN A 171 6.59 1.58 19.11
C ASN A 171 7.96 0.89 19.09
N SER A 172 8.86 1.30 19.95
CA SER A 172 10.23 0.77 20.01
C SER A 172 10.31 -0.67 20.49
N PHE A 173 9.31 -1.16 21.23
CA PHE A 173 9.30 -2.45 21.91
C PHE A 173 10.53 -2.72 22.82
N SER A 174 11.31 -1.70 23.13
CA SER A 174 12.56 -1.83 23.89
C SER A 174 12.35 -2.46 25.27
N GLU A 175 11.29 -2.09 25.98
CA GLU A 175 10.93 -2.69 27.27
C GLU A 175 10.61 -4.19 27.14
N TYR A 176 9.91 -4.57 26.07
CA TYR A 176 9.59 -5.97 25.82
C TYR A 176 10.82 -6.80 25.44
N VAL A 177 11.69 -6.24 24.60
CA VAL A 177 12.92 -6.91 24.14
C VAL A 177 13.92 -7.09 25.28
N ASN A 178 14.04 -6.08 26.15
CA ASN A 178 15.03 -6.05 27.24
C ASN A 178 14.48 -6.58 28.58
N ARG A 179 13.26 -7.13 28.60
CA ARG A 179 12.69 -7.70 29.81
C ARG A 179 13.55 -8.84 30.33
N ARG A 180 13.82 -8.84 31.63
CA ARG A 180 14.45 -10.00 32.29
C ARG A 180 13.42 -11.15 32.33
N ILE A 181 13.84 -12.31 31.91
CA ILE A 181 13.09 -13.54 32.09
C ILE A 181 13.74 -14.24 33.29
N ASP A 182 13.08 -14.14 34.44
CA ASP A 182 13.46 -14.94 35.63
C ASP A 182 13.06 -16.39 35.34
N VAL A 183 14.06 -17.27 35.13
CA VAL A 183 13.92 -18.71 34.89
C VAL A 183 14.17 -19.44 36.18
#